data_b59e7690ce903a66dbb4200068776286
#
_entry.id   b59e7690ce903a66dbb4200068776286
#
_cell.length_a   1.000
_cell.length_b   1.000
_cell.length_c   1.000
_cell.angle_alpha   90.00
_cell.angle_beta   90.00
_cell.angle_gamma   90.00
#
_symmetry.space_group_name_H-M   'P 1'
#
loop_
_entity.id
_entity.type
_entity.pdbx_description
1 polymer ?
#
loop_
_entity_poly.entity_id
_entity_poly.type
_entity_poly.pdbx_seq_one_letter_code
_entity_poly.pdbx_strand_id
1 'polypeptide(L)'
;VLKNVQLQTPMQVFAKDGLLINQFGEKRRIPVTIDQIPEPLLHAFLATEDNRFYDHIGIDPIGIVRSALVLISTGEKKQGASTITMQLARNFFLTREKAYIRKVKEIFIAIHIENLLSKDEIFELYLNKIELGNRAFGIGAAAQVYYGKELKELTLAQMAMIAGLPKAPSALNPIRNPERAKARRNVVLGRMLEEKYISRAQYDEATNQPITAYFHGAEIDLYAPYISEMVRAEMVSRYGIDKAYNSGFKVYTSVESDVQKA
;
A
#
# COMPACT_ATOMS: atom_id res chain seq x y z
N VAL A 1 1.93 -2.04 21.69
CA VAL A 1 1.37 -1.08 20.71
C VAL A 1 1.30 -1.71 19.32
N LEU A 2 2.38 -2.30 18.77
CA LEU A 2 2.39 -2.85 17.40
C LEU A 2 1.51 -4.10 17.21
N LYS A 3 1.34 -4.95 18.21
CA LYS A 3 0.45 -6.14 18.15
C LYS A 3 -1.04 -5.82 18.09
N ASN A 4 -1.44 -4.57 18.37
CA ASN A 4 -2.83 -4.11 18.37
C ASN A 4 -2.99 -2.83 17.53
N VAL A 5 -2.27 -2.72 16.40
CA VAL A 5 -2.40 -1.57 15.52
C VAL A 5 -3.75 -1.61 14.82
N GLN A 6 -4.64 -0.72 15.18
CA GLN A 6 -5.83 -0.44 14.40
C GLN A 6 -5.44 0.43 13.20
N LEU A 7 -5.50 -0.14 12.02
CA LEU A 7 -5.31 0.60 10.78
C LEU A 7 -6.53 1.51 10.56
N GLN A 8 -6.29 2.79 10.26
CA GLN A 8 -7.35 3.71 9.93
C GLN A 8 -8.07 3.24 8.65
N THR A 9 -9.33 2.86 8.80
CA THR A 9 -10.18 2.37 7.71
C THR A 9 -11.40 3.29 7.61
N PRO A 10 -11.80 3.73 6.41
CA PRO A 10 -12.95 4.62 6.25
C PRO A 10 -14.26 3.95 6.65
N MET A 11 -15.22 4.77 7.08
CA MET A 11 -16.59 4.34 7.33
C MET A 11 -17.30 4.13 6.00
N GLN A 12 -18.03 3.02 5.86
CA GLN A 12 -18.86 2.70 4.70
C GLN A 12 -20.32 2.67 5.10
N VAL A 13 -21.17 3.29 4.27
CA VAL A 13 -22.63 3.34 4.47
C VAL A 13 -23.31 2.54 3.37
N PHE A 14 -24.14 1.59 3.77
CA PHE A 14 -24.83 0.67 2.88
C PHE A 14 -26.35 0.81 2.98
N ALA A 15 -27.05 0.57 1.88
CA ALA A 15 -28.47 0.31 1.86
C ALA A 15 -28.78 -1.06 2.52
N LYS A 16 -30.05 -1.35 2.79
CA LYS A 16 -30.51 -2.61 3.39
C LYS A 16 -30.10 -3.85 2.58
N ASP A 17 -30.08 -3.72 1.27
CA ASP A 17 -29.71 -4.75 0.29
C ASP A 17 -28.20 -4.83 0.00
N GLY A 18 -27.39 -4.07 0.73
CA GLY A 18 -25.94 -4.14 0.66
C GLY A 18 -25.29 -3.24 -0.40
N LEU A 19 -26.05 -2.43 -1.12
CA LEU A 19 -25.49 -1.46 -2.06
C LEU A 19 -24.79 -0.31 -1.31
N LEU A 20 -23.60 0.07 -1.78
CA LEU A 20 -22.84 1.16 -1.17
C LEU A 20 -23.46 2.51 -1.49
N ILE A 21 -23.84 3.25 -0.44
CA ILE A 21 -24.40 4.62 -0.54
C ILE A 21 -23.27 5.66 -0.51
N ASN A 22 -22.32 5.51 0.41
CA ASN A 22 -21.21 6.45 0.55
C ASN A 22 -20.07 5.88 1.40
N GLN A 23 -18.91 6.56 1.33
CA GLN A 23 -17.75 6.25 2.13
C GLN A 23 -17.16 7.54 2.72
N PHE A 24 -16.93 7.56 4.03
CA PHE A 24 -16.38 8.71 4.74
C PHE A 24 -15.03 8.37 5.36
N GLY A 25 -14.05 9.22 5.17
CA GLY A 25 -12.68 9.11 5.67
C GLY A 25 -11.67 9.56 4.61
N GLU A 26 -10.53 10.10 5.08
CA GLU A 26 -9.51 10.63 4.17
C GLU A 26 -8.64 9.54 3.53
N LYS A 27 -8.46 8.42 4.24
CA LYS A 27 -7.55 7.34 3.84
C LYS A 27 -8.34 6.13 3.39
N ARG A 28 -8.10 5.71 2.15
CA ARG A 28 -8.64 4.44 1.65
C ARG A 28 -7.74 3.32 2.11
N ARG A 29 -8.31 2.33 2.80
CA ARG A 29 -7.57 1.17 3.27
C ARG A 29 -8.46 -0.06 3.23
N ILE A 30 -7.91 -1.13 2.64
CA ILE A 30 -8.51 -2.46 2.59
C ILE A 30 -7.45 -3.40 3.18
N PRO A 31 -7.53 -3.72 4.47
CA PRO A 31 -6.57 -4.60 5.12
C PRO A 31 -6.61 -6.00 4.51
N VAL A 32 -5.44 -6.58 4.35
CA VAL A 32 -5.24 -7.94 3.86
C VAL A 32 -4.29 -8.69 4.77
N THR A 33 -4.49 -9.99 4.93
CA THR A 33 -3.55 -10.87 5.64
C THR A 33 -2.50 -11.42 4.67
N ILE A 34 -1.36 -11.84 5.20
CA ILE A 34 -0.22 -12.27 4.38
C ILE A 34 -0.58 -13.42 3.42
N ASP A 35 -1.44 -14.33 3.86
CA ASP A 35 -1.94 -15.47 3.08
C ASP A 35 -2.89 -15.08 1.94
N GLN A 36 -3.48 -13.89 1.99
CA GLN A 36 -4.34 -13.35 0.92
C GLN A 36 -3.53 -12.64 -0.19
N ILE A 37 -2.24 -12.44 0.02
CA ILE A 37 -1.39 -11.68 -0.91
C ILE A 37 -0.77 -12.65 -1.92
N PRO A 38 -0.96 -12.43 -3.24
CA PRO A 38 -0.32 -13.24 -4.27
C PRO A 38 1.21 -13.23 -4.13
N GLU A 39 1.82 -14.40 -4.21
CA GLU A 39 3.28 -14.57 -4.10
C GLU A 39 4.08 -13.66 -5.05
N PRO A 40 3.70 -13.48 -6.33
CA PRO A 40 4.41 -12.55 -7.21
C PRO A 40 4.40 -11.09 -6.74
N LEU A 41 3.36 -10.67 -6.01
CA LEU A 41 3.29 -9.32 -5.44
C LEU A 41 4.25 -9.18 -4.24
N LEU A 42 4.33 -10.20 -3.37
CA LEU A 42 5.33 -10.25 -2.29
C LEU A 42 6.75 -10.18 -2.88
N HIS A 43 7.03 -10.99 -3.89
CA HIS A 43 8.33 -11.01 -4.59
C HIS A 43 8.67 -9.67 -5.24
N ALA A 44 7.69 -8.95 -5.81
CA ALA A 44 7.91 -7.64 -6.39
C ALA A 44 8.37 -6.61 -5.34
N PHE A 45 7.77 -6.61 -4.14
CA PHE A 45 8.20 -5.77 -3.04
C PHE A 45 9.57 -6.17 -2.49
N LEU A 46 9.81 -7.48 -2.28
CA LEU A 46 11.10 -7.97 -1.80
C LEU A 46 12.23 -7.60 -2.76
N ALA A 47 12.09 -7.91 -4.05
CA ALA A 47 13.11 -7.62 -5.06
C ALA A 47 13.42 -6.12 -5.17
N THR A 48 12.45 -5.26 -4.90
CA THR A 48 12.56 -3.82 -5.11
C THR A 48 13.04 -3.08 -3.88
N GLU A 49 12.48 -3.40 -2.72
CA GLU A 49 12.68 -2.65 -1.49
C GLU A 49 13.71 -3.30 -0.57
N ASP A 50 13.74 -4.65 -0.50
CA ASP A 50 14.54 -5.36 0.48
C ASP A 50 14.68 -6.86 0.14
N ASN A 51 15.55 -7.21 -0.80
CA ASN A 51 15.69 -8.57 -1.29
C ASN A 51 16.22 -9.57 -0.25
N ARG A 52 16.78 -9.08 0.85
CA ARG A 52 17.29 -9.89 1.97
C ARG A 52 16.46 -9.73 3.24
N PHE A 53 15.21 -9.32 3.09
CA PHE A 53 14.33 -9.02 4.21
C PHE A 53 14.27 -10.15 5.25
N TYR A 54 14.22 -11.39 4.83
CA TYR A 54 14.13 -12.55 5.72
C TYR A 54 15.46 -12.91 6.41
N ASP A 55 16.62 -12.35 5.94
CA ASP A 55 17.96 -12.73 6.41
C ASP A 55 18.53 -11.77 7.46
N HIS A 56 18.04 -10.55 7.55
CA HIS A 56 18.58 -9.52 8.44
C HIS A 56 17.68 -9.22 9.64
N ILE A 57 18.20 -8.47 10.61
CA ILE A 57 17.53 -8.11 11.89
C ILE A 57 17.02 -6.65 11.89
N GLY A 58 16.40 -6.22 10.81
CA GLY A 58 15.87 -4.85 10.66
C GLY A 58 16.82 -3.86 9.98
N ILE A 59 18.11 -4.15 9.94
CA ILE A 59 19.15 -3.47 9.17
C ILE A 59 19.83 -4.52 8.29
N ASP A 60 20.18 -4.16 7.07
CA ASP A 60 20.97 -5.00 6.16
C ASP A 60 22.38 -4.42 5.95
N PRO A 61 23.38 -4.77 6.80
CA PRO A 61 24.74 -4.26 6.66
C PRO A 61 25.38 -4.67 5.32
N ILE A 62 25.08 -5.87 4.84
CA ILE A 62 25.60 -6.37 3.55
C ILE A 62 25.00 -5.58 2.40
N GLY A 63 23.70 -5.29 2.44
CA GLY A 63 23.02 -4.43 1.47
C GLY A 63 23.57 -3.00 1.47
N ILE A 64 23.91 -2.45 2.63
CA ILE A 64 24.57 -1.13 2.75
C ILE A 64 25.92 -1.14 2.05
N VAL A 65 26.79 -2.12 2.34
CA VAL A 65 28.10 -2.23 1.72
C VAL A 65 27.98 -2.42 0.20
N ARG A 66 27.09 -3.31 -0.24
CA ARG A 66 26.83 -3.52 -1.67
C ARG A 66 26.35 -2.25 -2.36
N SER A 67 25.42 -1.51 -1.77
CA SER A 67 24.89 -0.26 -2.31
C SER A 67 25.98 0.83 -2.40
N ALA A 68 26.90 0.89 -1.42
CA ALA A 68 28.05 1.79 -1.44
C ALA A 68 29.04 1.44 -2.56
N LEU A 69 29.34 0.15 -2.75
CA LEU A 69 30.22 -0.32 -3.83
C LEU A 69 29.63 -0.01 -5.22
N VAL A 70 28.32 -0.23 -5.40
CA VAL A 70 27.64 0.12 -6.66
C VAL A 70 27.69 1.64 -6.91
N LEU A 71 27.45 2.47 -5.88
CA LEU A 71 27.56 3.91 -6.01
C LEU A 71 28.96 4.37 -6.41
N ILE A 72 29.99 3.80 -5.80
CA ILE A 72 31.40 4.13 -6.10
C ILE A 72 31.77 3.68 -7.53
N SER A 73 31.32 2.50 -7.97
CA SER A 73 31.68 1.94 -9.27
C SER A 73 30.91 2.54 -10.45
N THR A 74 29.65 2.95 -10.24
CA THR A 74 28.77 3.43 -11.31
C THR A 74 28.44 4.92 -11.23
N GLY A 75 28.73 5.59 -10.11
CA GLY A 75 28.30 6.96 -9.84
C GLY A 75 26.79 7.11 -9.63
N GLU A 76 26.01 6.03 -9.72
CA GLU A 76 24.56 6.06 -9.65
C GLU A 76 24.03 5.37 -8.40
N LYS A 77 23.08 6.01 -7.72
CA LYS A 77 22.35 5.43 -6.60
C LYS A 77 21.26 4.47 -7.11
N LYS A 78 21.64 3.24 -7.43
CA LYS A 78 20.73 2.22 -7.98
C LYS A 78 19.82 1.57 -6.94
N GLN A 79 20.28 1.42 -5.70
CA GLN A 79 19.53 0.81 -4.61
C GLN A 79 19.48 1.70 -3.36
N GLY A 80 18.36 1.66 -2.62
CA GLY A 80 18.25 2.25 -1.29
C GLY A 80 18.84 1.31 -0.23
N ALA A 81 19.44 1.89 0.80
CA ALA A 81 19.96 1.14 1.96
C ALA A 81 18.94 1.01 3.10
N SER A 82 17.67 1.35 2.86
CA SER A 82 16.60 1.26 3.87
C SER A 82 15.85 -0.05 3.71
N THR A 83 15.71 -0.77 4.81
CA THR A 83 14.94 -2.02 4.86
C THR A 83 13.44 -1.78 4.95
N ILE A 84 12.62 -2.80 4.70
CA ILE A 84 11.17 -2.78 4.91
C ILE A 84 10.86 -2.41 6.36
N THR A 85 11.56 -2.98 7.33
CA THR A 85 11.35 -2.70 8.76
C THR A 85 11.68 -1.25 9.11
N MET A 86 12.74 -0.66 8.54
CA MET A 86 13.06 0.76 8.71
C MET A 86 11.98 1.67 8.10
N GLN A 87 11.42 1.31 6.94
CA GLN A 87 10.32 2.04 6.32
C GLN A 87 9.05 1.95 7.18
N LEU A 88 8.76 0.77 7.75
CA LEU A 88 7.66 0.58 8.68
C LEU A 88 7.82 1.45 9.94
N ALA A 89 9.03 1.47 10.54
CA ALA A 89 9.37 2.32 11.67
C ALA A 89 9.10 3.80 11.38
N ARG A 90 9.52 4.27 10.20
CA ARG A 90 9.25 5.64 9.73
C ARG A 90 7.78 5.94 9.65
N ASN A 91 7.00 5.06 9.05
CA ASN A 91 5.57 5.26 8.81
C ASN A 91 4.73 5.29 10.09
N PHE A 92 5.21 4.66 11.18
CA PHE A 92 4.50 4.62 12.46
C PHE A 92 4.93 5.67 13.45
N PHE A 93 6.22 6.00 13.51
CA PHE A 93 6.79 6.70 14.67
C PHE A 93 7.47 8.04 14.35
N LEU A 94 7.78 8.32 13.07
CA LEU A 94 8.68 9.43 12.73
C LEU A 94 8.08 10.35 11.66
N THR A 95 7.60 11.54 12.05
CA THR A 95 6.87 12.43 11.12
C THR A 95 7.58 13.76 10.80
N ARG A 96 8.32 14.40 11.72
CA ARG A 96 8.81 15.78 11.54
C ARG A 96 10.25 16.04 12.00
N GLU A 97 11.13 15.07 11.95
CA GLU A 97 12.49 15.23 12.44
C GLU A 97 13.52 15.51 11.35
N LYS A 98 14.68 16.09 11.74
CA LYS A 98 15.82 16.26 10.82
C LYS A 98 16.27 14.88 10.27
N ALA A 99 16.60 14.85 8.98
CA ALA A 99 16.79 13.62 8.23
C ALA A 99 17.77 12.61 8.86
N TYR A 100 18.90 13.07 9.41
CA TYR A 100 19.89 12.18 10.00
C TYR A 100 19.48 11.66 11.39
N ILE A 101 18.85 12.49 12.24
CA ILE A 101 18.32 12.08 13.56
C ILE A 101 17.20 11.03 13.33
N ARG A 102 16.30 11.32 12.39
CA ARG A 102 15.27 10.38 11.99
C ARG A 102 15.86 9.05 11.55
N LYS A 103 16.96 9.07 10.76
CA LYS A 103 17.59 7.85 10.27
C LYS A 103 18.17 6.99 11.38
N VAL A 104 18.79 7.60 12.37
CA VAL A 104 19.30 6.89 13.57
C VAL A 104 18.14 6.26 14.34
N LYS A 105 17.05 7.01 14.57
CA LYS A 105 15.87 6.47 15.25
C LYS A 105 15.20 5.33 14.46
N GLU A 106 15.11 5.45 13.11
CA GLU A 106 14.60 4.37 12.26
C GLU A 106 15.35 3.06 12.50
N ILE A 107 16.68 3.10 12.62
CA ILE A 107 17.51 1.92 12.88
C ILE A 107 17.15 1.27 14.22
N PHE A 108 17.15 2.04 15.33
CA PHE A 108 16.86 1.51 16.66
C PHE A 108 15.42 0.97 16.75
N ILE A 109 14.46 1.67 16.18
CA ILE A 109 13.06 1.24 16.17
C ILE A 109 12.91 -0.02 15.31
N ALA A 110 13.59 -0.12 14.16
CA ALA A 110 13.55 -1.30 13.31
C ALA A 110 14.06 -2.54 14.04
N ILE A 111 15.19 -2.45 14.73
CA ILE A 111 15.71 -3.56 15.53
C ILE A 111 14.71 -3.95 16.65
N HIS A 112 14.09 -2.96 17.28
CA HIS A 112 13.08 -3.23 18.31
C HIS A 112 11.83 -3.90 17.75
N ILE A 113 11.36 -3.50 16.57
CA ILE A 113 10.24 -4.14 15.87
C ILE A 113 10.55 -5.62 15.59
N GLU A 114 11.74 -5.92 15.07
CA GLU A 114 12.18 -7.30 14.75
C GLU A 114 12.27 -8.21 16.00
N ASN A 115 12.49 -7.64 17.17
CA ASN A 115 12.44 -8.39 18.43
C ASN A 115 11.00 -8.67 18.92
N LEU A 116 10.01 -7.95 18.43
CA LEU A 116 8.62 -8.05 18.88
C LEU A 116 7.71 -8.82 17.93
N LEU A 117 8.02 -8.81 16.65
CA LEU A 117 7.18 -9.33 15.56
C LEU A 117 7.97 -10.27 14.67
N SER A 118 7.31 -11.28 14.11
CA SER A 118 7.87 -12.12 13.06
C SER A 118 8.04 -11.34 11.75
N LYS A 119 8.83 -11.86 10.84
CA LYS A 119 9.03 -11.29 9.51
C LYS A 119 7.71 -11.15 8.74
N ASP A 120 6.85 -12.14 8.81
CA ASP A 120 5.55 -12.12 8.13
C ASP A 120 4.62 -11.06 8.74
N GLU A 121 4.60 -10.91 10.07
CA GLU A 121 3.84 -9.85 10.74
C GLU A 121 4.36 -8.45 10.36
N ILE A 122 5.67 -8.27 10.26
CA ILE A 122 6.29 -7.00 9.82
C ILE A 122 5.91 -6.71 8.37
N PHE A 123 5.99 -7.69 7.49
CA PHE A 123 5.71 -7.52 6.08
C PHE A 123 4.23 -7.22 5.85
N GLU A 124 3.33 -7.95 6.52
CA GLU A 124 1.89 -7.69 6.49
C GLU A 124 1.57 -6.26 6.93
N LEU A 125 2.10 -5.81 8.06
CA LEU A 125 1.92 -4.45 8.55
C LEU A 125 2.45 -3.41 7.55
N TYR A 126 3.62 -3.63 6.96
CA TYR A 126 4.19 -2.75 5.97
C TYR A 126 3.27 -2.63 4.74
N LEU A 127 2.86 -3.75 4.18
CA LEU A 127 2.02 -3.80 2.98
C LEU A 127 0.63 -3.20 3.20
N ASN A 128 0.12 -3.22 4.43
CA ASN A 128 -1.14 -2.58 4.80
C ASN A 128 -1.00 -1.09 5.18
N LYS A 129 0.20 -0.63 5.52
CA LYS A 129 0.42 0.75 6.03
C LYS A 129 0.91 1.72 4.96
N ILE A 130 1.65 1.23 4.00
CA ILE A 130 2.39 2.05 3.04
C ILE A 130 1.46 2.94 2.20
N GLU A 131 1.86 4.19 1.99
CA GLU A 131 1.18 5.11 1.09
C GLU A 131 1.57 4.85 -0.37
N LEU A 132 0.57 4.67 -1.23
CA LEU A 132 0.74 4.28 -2.63
C LEU A 132 0.14 5.29 -3.62
N GLY A 133 -0.11 6.52 -3.16
CA GLY A 133 -0.71 7.59 -3.96
C GLY A 133 -2.23 7.54 -4.01
N ASN A 134 -2.87 8.58 -4.51
CA ASN A 134 -4.34 8.73 -4.59
C ASN A 134 -5.07 8.41 -3.28
N ARG A 135 -4.45 8.73 -2.14
CA ARG A 135 -4.96 8.40 -0.79
C ARG A 135 -5.11 6.90 -0.52
N ALA A 136 -4.52 6.04 -1.36
CA ALA A 136 -4.47 4.61 -1.13
C ALA A 136 -3.37 4.27 -0.13
N PHE A 137 -3.76 3.69 0.99
CA PHE A 137 -2.88 3.19 2.04
C PHE A 137 -2.98 1.67 2.09
N GLY A 138 -1.86 1.01 1.78
CA GLY A 138 -1.77 -0.43 1.63
C GLY A 138 -2.12 -0.93 0.24
N ILE A 139 -1.66 -2.16 -0.03
CA ILE A 139 -1.77 -2.79 -1.35
C ILE A 139 -3.21 -3.13 -1.74
N GLY A 140 -4.05 -3.50 -0.78
CA GLY A 140 -5.46 -3.78 -1.05
C GLY A 140 -6.20 -2.55 -1.58
N ALA A 141 -6.00 -1.39 -0.95
CA ALA A 141 -6.56 -0.13 -1.41
C ALA A 141 -5.96 0.31 -2.75
N ALA A 142 -4.66 0.08 -2.99
CA ALA A 142 -4.02 0.41 -4.25
C ALA A 142 -4.58 -0.42 -5.41
N ALA A 143 -4.79 -1.73 -5.22
CA ALA A 143 -5.41 -2.59 -6.22
C ALA A 143 -6.81 -2.08 -6.60
N GLN A 144 -7.61 -1.69 -5.62
CA GLN A 144 -8.93 -1.14 -5.86
C GLN A 144 -8.89 0.22 -6.54
N VAL A 145 -8.05 1.15 -6.05
CA VAL A 145 -8.00 2.53 -6.56
C VAL A 145 -7.45 2.61 -7.98
N TYR A 146 -6.43 1.83 -8.30
CA TYR A 146 -5.78 1.88 -9.62
C TYR A 146 -6.40 0.95 -10.65
N TYR A 147 -6.99 -0.17 -10.21
CA TYR A 147 -7.44 -1.24 -11.12
C TYR A 147 -8.87 -1.72 -10.90
N GLY A 148 -9.53 -1.32 -9.80
CA GLY A 148 -10.87 -1.82 -9.45
C GLY A 148 -10.90 -3.33 -9.20
N LYS A 149 -9.80 -3.92 -8.70
CA LYS A 149 -9.59 -5.34 -8.60
C LYS A 149 -9.21 -5.77 -7.18
N GLU A 150 -9.48 -7.03 -6.87
CA GLU A 150 -8.83 -7.70 -5.74
C GLU A 150 -7.39 -8.08 -6.10
N LEU A 151 -6.54 -8.31 -5.08
CA LEU A 151 -5.12 -8.61 -5.28
C LEU A 151 -4.88 -9.84 -6.18
N LYS A 152 -5.72 -10.88 -6.04
CA LYS A 152 -5.62 -12.12 -6.82
C LYS A 152 -5.93 -11.97 -8.32
N GLU A 153 -6.58 -10.86 -8.70
CA GLU A 153 -6.99 -10.57 -10.08
C GLU A 153 -5.95 -9.72 -10.82
N LEU A 154 -4.93 -9.24 -10.12
CA LEU A 154 -3.88 -8.41 -10.69
C LEU A 154 -2.98 -9.21 -11.63
N THR A 155 -2.62 -8.63 -12.76
CA THR A 155 -1.56 -9.16 -13.63
C THR A 155 -0.18 -8.90 -13.02
N LEU A 156 0.85 -9.63 -13.48
CA LEU A 156 2.24 -9.39 -13.05
C LEU A 156 2.67 -7.93 -13.26
N ALA A 157 2.32 -7.33 -14.39
CA ALA A 157 2.61 -5.93 -14.69
C ALA A 157 1.92 -4.97 -13.70
N GLN A 158 0.68 -5.25 -13.29
CA GLN A 158 -0.06 -4.46 -12.32
C GLN A 158 0.54 -4.62 -10.91
N MET A 159 0.93 -5.83 -10.52
CA MET A 159 1.64 -6.09 -9.25
C MET A 159 2.97 -5.34 -9.18
N ALA A 160 3.78 -5.40 -10.24
CA ALA A 160 5.04 -4.68 -10.34
C ALA A 160 4.85 -3.16 -10.32
N MET A 161 3.75 -2.65 -10.90
CA MET A 161 3.42 -1.22 -10.85
C MET A 161 3.17 -0.77 -9.40
N ILE A 162 2.35 -1.50 -8.66
CA ILE A 162 2.05 -1.20 -7.25
C ILE A 162 3.34 -1.24 -6.41
N ALA A 163 4.18 -2.27 -6.58
CA ALA A 163 5.46 -2.39 -5.87
C ALA A 163 6.48 -1.30 -6.22
N GLY A 164 6.32 -0.64 -7.34
CA GLY A 164 7.16 0.50 -7.74
C GLY A 164 6.82 1.83 -7.05
N LEU A 165 5.62 1.98 -6.50
CA LEU A 165 5.09 3.24 -5.97
C LEU A 165 5.75 3.76 -4.68
N PRO A 166 6.20 2.91 -3.73
CA PRO A 166 6.74 3.38 -2.45
C PRO A 166 7.88 4.39 -2.57
N LYS A 167 8.67 4.30 -3.62
CA LYS A 167 9.81 5.19 -3.88
C LYS A 167 9.39 6.66 -3.97
N ALA A 168 8.28 6.96 -4.64
CA ALA A 168 7.77 8.32 -4.83
C ALA A 168 6.30 8.26 -5.32
N PRO A 169 5.33 8.02 -4.44
CA PRO A 169 3.94 7.72 -4.84
C PRO A 169 3.27 8.77 -5.71
N SER A 170 3.58 10.04 -5.47
CA SER A 170 3.03 11.14 -6.27
C SER A 170 3.71 11.29 -7.63
N ALA A 171 5.05 11.18 -7.69
CA ALA A 171 5.81 11.36 -8.93
C ALA A 171 5.70 10.16 -9.88
N LEU A 172 5.48 8.96 -9.32
CA LEU A 172 5.34 7.69 -10.04
C LEU A 172 3.89 7.25 -10.20
N ASN A 173 2.94 8.13 -9.92
CA ASN A 173 1.52 7.86 -10.03
C ASN A 173 1.16 7.47 -11.48
N PRO A 174 0.64 6.25 -11.72
CA PRO A 174 0.42 5.74 -13.08
C PRO A 174 -0.72 6.46 -13.82
N ILE A 175 -1.62 7.13 -13.09
CA ILE A 175 -2.71 7.91 -13.69
C ILE A 175 -2.19 9.28 -14.14
N ARG A 176 -1.35 9.92 -13.34
CA ARG A 176 -0.84 11.28 -13.61
C ARG A 176 0.41 11.28 -14.48
N ASN A 177 1.27 10.29 -14.32
CA ASN A 177 2.58 10.21 -14.94
C ASN A 177 2.83 8.81 -15.54
N PRO A 178 2.05 8.35 -16.53
CA PRO A 178 2.09 6.97 -17.03
C PRO A 178 3.46 6.56 -17.56
N GLU A 179 4.20 7.43 -18.21
CA GLU A 179 5.54 7.13 -18.73
C GLU A 179 6.57 6.88 -17.63
N ARG A 180 6.59 7.73 -16.59
CA ARG A 180 7.45 7.53 -15.43
C ARG A 180 7.06 6.28 -14.64
N ALA A 181 5.77 6.03 -14.53
CA ALA A 181 5.22 4.85 -13.90
C ALA A 181 5.64 3.57 -14.64
N LYS A 182 5.54 3.56 -15.99
CA LYS A 182 5.97 2.45 -16.84
C LYS A 182 7.47 2.18 -16.69
N ALA A 183 8.30 3.22 -16.73
CA ALA A 183 9.74 3.09 -16.52
C ALA A 183 10.03 2.47 -15.13
N ARG A 184 9.36 2.94 -14.08
CA ARG A 184 9.53 2.39 -12.72
C ARG A 184 9.04 0.95 -12.61
N ARG A 185 7.88 0.60 -13.17
CA ARG A 185 7.39 -0.78 -13.25
C ARG A 185 8.41 -1.71 -13.88
N ASN A 186 9.02 -1.28 -14.98
CA ASN A 186 10.00 -2.09 -15.70
C ASN A 186 11.30 -2.28 -14.89
N VAL A 187 11.68 -1.30 -14.06
CA VAL A 187 12.77 -1.49 -13.07
C VAL A 187 12.40 -2.56 -12.04
N VAL A 188 11.17 -2.58 -11.54
CA VAL A 188 10.70 -3.64 -10.62
C VAL A 188 10.77 -5.01 -11.28
N LEU A 189 10.23 -5.14 -12.50
CA LEU A 189 10.26 -6.40 -13.26
C LEU A 189 11.69 -6.86 -13.53
N GLY A 190 12.61 -5.94 -13.86
CA GLY A 190 14.03 -6.24 -14.02
C GLY A 190 14.67 -6.83 -12.77
N ARG A 191 14.35 -6.28 -11.60
CA ARG A 191 14.82 -6.82 -10.31
C ARG A 191 14.21 -8.18 -9.99
N MET A 192 12.92 -8.39 -10.28
CA MET A 192 12.30 -9.69 -10.12
C MET A 192 12.98 -10.76 -11.01
N LEU A 193 13.42 -10.38 -12.22
CA LEU A 193 14.17 -11.26 -13.10
C LEU A 193 15.58 -11.55 -12.56
N GLU A 194 16.29 -10.52 -12.06
CA GLU A 194 17.63 -10.66 -11.45
C GLU A 194 17.60 -11.59 -10.23
N GLU A 195 16.55 -11.47 -9.39
CA GLU A 195 16.34 -12.32 -8.21
C GLU A 195 15.72 -13.69 -8.56
N LYS A 196 15.48 -13.98 -9.85
CA LYS A 196 14.90 -15.24 -10.35
C LYS A 196 13.47 -15.54 -9.88
N TYR A 197 12.71 -14.52 -9.51
CA TYR A 197 11.31 -14.65 -9.17
C TYR A 197 10.41 -14.79 -10.40
N ILE A 198 10.85 -14.31 -11.55
CA ILE A 198 10.15 -14.47 -12.84
C ILE A 198 11.12 -14.94 -13.93
N SER A 199 10.57 -15.61 -14.93
CA SER A 199 11.31 -16.02 -16.13
C SER A 199 11.52 -14.86 -17.09
N ARG A 200 12.43 -15.03 -18.04
CA ARG A 200 12.65 -14.06 -19.13
C ARG A 200 11.38 -13.84 -19.95
N ALA A 201 10.61 -14.87 -20.24
CA ALA A 201 9.38 -14.79 -20.99
C ALA A 201 8.33 -13.94 -20.23
N GLN A 202 8.16 -14.15 -18.93
CA GLN A 202 7.26 -13.34 -18.08
C GLN A 202 7.70 -11.88 -18.02
N TYR A 203 9.01 -11.62 -17.94
CA TYR A 203 9.56 -10.27 -17.98
C TYR A 203 9.23 -9.57 -19.31
N ASP A 204 9.50 -10.23 -20.45
CA ASP A 204 9.28 -9.67 -21.77
C ASP A 204 7.78 -9.39 -22.01
N GLU A 205 6.90 -10.30 -21.59
CA GLU A 205 5.46 -10.10 -21.66
C GLU A 205 5.00 -8.90 -20.80
N ALA A 206 5.40 -8.86 -19.53
CA ALA A 206 4.94 -7.83 -18.58
C ALA A 206 5.46 -6.43 -18.93
N THR A 207 6.71 -6.32 -19.42
CA THR A 207 7.28 -5.03 -19.84
C THR A 207 6.63 -4.43 -21.07
N ASN A 208 6.09 -5.27 -21.97
CA ASN A 208 5.37 -4.84 -23.16
C ASN A 208 3.94 -4.39 -22.88
N GLN A 209 3.35 -4.75 -21.72
CA GLN A 209 2.01 -4.33 -21.39
C GLN A 209 1.91 -2.80 -21.20
N PRO A 210 0.83 -2.16 -21.67
CA PRO A 210 0.59 -0.74 -21.41
C PRO A 210 0.29 -0.49 -19.94
N ILE A 211 0.31 0.78 -19.52
CA ILE A 211 -0.26 1.18 -18.23
C ILE A 211 -1.78 1.17 -18.39
N THR A 212 -2.45 0.38 -17.54
CA THR A 212 -3.92 0.22 -17.56
C THR A 212 -4.59 0.86 -16.33
N ALA A 213 -3.81 1.57 -15.52
CA ALA A 213 -4.32 2.22 -14.32
C ALA A 213 -5.21 3.42 -14.69
N TYR A 214 -6.38 3.47 -14.09
CA TYR A 214 -7.24 4.66 -14.06
C TYR A 214 -7.90 4.76 -12.69
N PHE A 215 -8.47 5.92 -12.35
CA PHE A 215 -9.02 6.13 -11.03
C PHE A 215 -10.36 5.40 -10.88
N HIS A 216 -10.38 4.42 -9.99
CA HIS A 216 -11.59 3.78 -9.51
C HIS A 216 -11.95 4.43 -8.17
N GLY A 217 -12.93 5.34 -8.18
CA GLY A 217 -13.54 5.85 -6.95
C GLY A 217 -14.18 4.73 -6.14
N ALA A 218 -14.64 5.02 -4.92
CA ALA A 218 -15.67 4.17 -4.34
C ALA A 218 -16.85 4.23 -5.32
N GLU A 219 -17.15 3.11 -5.98
CA GLU A 219 -18.37 3.04 -6.77
C GLU A 219 -19.52 3.17 -5.79
N ILE A 220 -20.19 4.31 -5.86
CA ILE A 220 -21.44 4.55 -5.14
C ILE A 220 -22.51 3.84 -5.95
N ASP A 221 -22.98 2.73 -5.42
CA ASP A 221 -24.02 1.92 -6.07
C ASP A 221 -25.39 2.61 -6.03
N LEU A 222 -25.61 3.42 -4.99
CA LEU A 222 -26.87 4.11 -4.76
C LEU A 222 -26.62 5.57 -4.37
N TYR A 223 -27.07 6.51 -5.19
CA TYR A 223 -26.98 7.93 -4.90
C TYR A 223 -28.05 8.36 -3.88
N ALA A 224 -27.66 8.54 -2.63
CA ALA A 224 -28.53 8.96 -1.53
C ALA A 224 -27.78 9.93 -0.59
N PRO A 225 -27.47 11.17 -1.04
CA PRO A 225 -26.61 12.10 -0.30
C PRO A 225 -27.22 12.53 1.04
N TYR A 226 -28.54 12.67 1.14
CA TYR A 226 -29.21 13.03 2.37
C TYR A 226 -29.09 11.92 3.43
N ILE A 227 -29.31 10.67 3.03
CA ILE A 227 -29.15 9.49 3.90
C ILE A 227 -27.71 9.37 4.38
N SER A 228 -26.75 9.53 3.48
CA SER A 228 -25.34 9.43 3.84
C SER A 228 -24.92 10.51 4.84
N GLU A 229 -25.43 11.73 4.71
CA GLU A 229 -25.16 12.83 5.63
C GLU A 229 -25.82 12.63 7.00
N MET A 230 -27.04 12.10 7.05
CA MET A 230 -27.70 11.73 8.30
C MET A 230 -26.88 10.67 9.06
N VAL A 231 -26.44 9.62 8.37
CA VAL A 231 -25.60 8.57 8.96
C VAL A 231 -24.27 9.15 9.45
N ARG A 232 -23.62 9.99 8.64
CA ARG A 232 -22.39 10.67 9.03
C ARG A 232 -22.56 11.47 10.31
N ALA A 233 -23.58 12.30 10.38
CA ALA A 233 -23.87 13.15 11.53
C ALA A 233 -24.14 12.31 12.81
N GLU A 234 -24.92 11.24 12.69
CA GLU A 234 -25.21 10.33 13.79
C GLU A 234 -23.97 9.60 14.29
N MET A 235 -23.14 9.07 13.38
CA MET A 235 -21.91 8.37 13.74
C MET A 235 -20.89 9.30 14.39
N VAL A 236 -20.76 10.53 13.89
CA VAL A 236 -19.89 11.56 14.50
C VAL A 236 -20.39 11.96 15.88
N SER A 237 -21.70 12.11 16.06
CA SER A 237 -22.31 12.41 17.36
C SER A 237 -22.07 11.32 18.40
N ARG A 238 -22.20 10.05 18.01
CA ARG A 238 -22.02 8.89 18.92
C ARG A 238 -20.56 8.58 19.27
N TYR A 239 -19.66 8.69 18.31
CA TYR A 239 -18.30 8.15 18.44
C TYR A 239 -17.21 9.21 18.34
N GLY A 240 -17.56 10.45 18.00
CA GLY A 240 -16.60 11.51 17.65
C GLY A 240 -16.06 11.35 16.22
N ILE A 241 -15.57 12.45 15.64
CA ILE A 241 -15.18 12.52 14.23
C ILE A 241 -14.03 11.56 13.89
N ASP A 242 -13.03 11.47 14.74
CA ASP A 242 -11.85 10.63 14.48
C ASP A 242 -12.22 9.14 14.47
N LYS A 243 -12.97 8.69 15.46
CA LYS A 243 -13.38 7.28 15.56
C LYS A 243 -14.39 6.93 14.47
N ALA A 244 -15.37 7.81 14.18
CA ALA A 244 -16.36 7.58 13.13
C ALA A 244 -15.67 7.37 11.75
N TYR A 245 -14.67 8.19 11.42
CA TYR A 245 -14.05 8.19 10.09
C TYR A 245 -12.91 7.18 9.90
N ASN A 246 -12.31 6.69 10.99
CA ASN A 246 -11.06 5.94 10.91
C ASN A 246 -11.12 4.52 11.48
N SER A 247 -12.26 4.10 12.05
CA SER A 247 -12.39 2.77 12.68
C SER A 247 -12.99 1.68 11.79
N GLY A 248 -13.26 1.98 10.52
CA GLY A 248 -13.77 1.00 9.55
C GLY A 248 -15.22 0.59 9.80
N PHE A 249 -16.05 1.47 10.37
CA PHE A 249 -17.45 1.16 10.56
C PHE A 249 -18.14 0.82 9.24
N LYS A 250 -18.94 -0.24 9.26
CA LYS A 250 -19.90 -0.58 8.21
C LYS A 250 -21.29 -0.31 8.75
N VAL A 251 -21.96 0.72 8.22
CA VAL A 251 -23.27 1.14 8.67
C VAL A 251 -24.30 0.71 7.65
N TYR A 252 -25.21 -0.16 8.04
CA TYR A 252 -26.30 -0.61 7.21
C TYR A 252 -27.55 0.20 7.58
N THR A 253 -28.15 0.85 6.59
CA THR A 253 -29.37 1.61 6.74
C THR A 253 -30.60 0.72 6.49
N SER A 254 -31.78 1.18 6.87
CA SER A 254 -33.05 0.54 6.51
C SER A 254 -33.58 0.94 5.11
N VAL A 255 -32.79 1.71 4.37
CA VAL A 255 -33.17 2.20 3.04
C VAL A 255 -33.10 1.08 2.02
N GLU A 256 -34.15 0.88 1.27
CA GLU A 256 -34.25 -0.04 0.15
C GLU A 256 -33.88 0.69 -1.15
N SER A 257 -32.98 0.10 -1.93
CA SER A 257 -32.44 0.76 -3.12
C SER A 257 -33.49 1.04 -4.19
N ASP A 258 -34.48 0.17 -4.32
CA ASP A 258 -35.56 0.29 -5.31
C ASP A 258 -36.49 1.50 -5.00
N VAL A 259 -36.71 1.77 -3.72
CA VAL A 259 -37.52 2.94 -3.29
C VAL A 259 -36.75 4.25 -3.50
N GLN A 260 -35.44 4.23 -3.37
CA GLN A 260 -34.60 5.41 -3.53
C GLN A 260 -34.37 5.79 -5.01
N LYS A 261 -34.51 4.84 -5.95
CA LYS A 261 -34.35 5.05 -7.39
C LYS A 261 -35.64 5.54 -8.06
N ALA A 262 -36.77 5.47 -7.36
CA ALA A 262 -38.07 5.95 -7.82
C ALA A 262 -38.25 7.46 -7.56
#